data_f644b5fd0fec971922a8fc10ba13f0c0
#
_entry.id   f644b5fd0fec971922a8fc10ba13f0c0
#
_cell.length_a   1.000
_cell.length_b   1.000
_cell.length_c   1.000
_cell.angle_alpha   90.00
_cell.angle_beta   90.00
_cell.angle_gamma   90.00
#
_symmetry.space_group_name_H-M   'P 1'
#
loop_
_entity.id
_entity.type
_entity.pdbx_description
1 polymer ?
#
loop_
_entity_poly.entity_id
_entity_poly.type
_entity_poly.pdbx_seq_one_letter_code
_entity_poly.pdbx_strand_id
1 'polypeptide(L)'
;MAENEQDGGAADSAESAAAPKSKLKFIIIIIGALAVVGGGAATWFLFFSHHDEEKHAEAVMAKPPSFVEVPDMLVNLVSAPGERVQYLKVKVVLEVKEEKQIEAIKPSMPRVTDIFQTYMRELRAADLNGSAGLFRLKEELTRRVNAAVAPVPVSAVLFKEIVVQ
;
A
#
# COMPACT_ATOMS: atom_id res chain seq x y z
N MET A 1 88.09 -49.96 -13.45
CA MET A 1 89.25 -49.12 -13.37
C MET A 1 88.79 -47.77 -12.86
N ALA A 2 88.98 -47.60 -11.64
CA ALA A 2 89.81 -46.54 -10.97
C ALA A 2 88.98 -45.24 -10.88
N GLU A 3 88.52 -44.92 -9.71
CA GLU A 3 89.27 -44.11 -8.68
C GLU A 3 89.16 -42.63 -8.98
N ASN A 4 88.90 -41.74 -8.18
CA ASN A 4 89.12 -41.56 -6.73
C ASN A 4 88.50 -40.20 -6.31
N GLU A 5 87.97 -40.19 -5.13
CA GLU A 5 88.25 -39.32 -4.00
C GLU A 5 88.05 -37.80 -4.09
N GLN A 6 87.22 -37.37 -3.16
CA GLN A 6 87.60 -36.57 -1.97
C GLN A 6 87.63 -35.07 -2.24
N ASP A 7 87.16 -34.27 -1.47
CA ASP A 7 87.04 -34.05 -0.04
C ASP A 7 86.51 -32.62 0.21
N GLY A 8 85.85 -32.46 1.29
CA GLY A 8 86.15 -31.38 2.17
C GLY A 8 85.41 -30.08 2.11
N GLY A 9 84.78 -29.79 3.15
CA GLY A 9 84.72 -28.42 3.58
C GLY A 9 83.39 -27.83 4.03
N ALA A 10 83.24 -27.90 5.29
CA ALA A 10 82.30 -27.17 6.14
C ALA A 10 82.21 -25.68 5.80
N ALA A 11 81.04 -25.10 6.06
CA ALA A 11 80.80 -23.96 6.91
C ALA A 11 79.53 -23.22 6.46
N ASP A 12 78.53 -23.33 7.27
CA ASP A 12 77.87 -22.23 7.94
C ASP A 12 77.56 -20.96 7.17
N SER A 13 76.29 -20.74 6.93
CA SER A 13 75.71 -19.41 7.14
C SER A 13 74.21 -19.47 7.12
N ALA A 14 73.62 -19.21 8.24
CA ALA A 14 72.20 -18.84 8.38
C ALA A 14 71.85 -17.66 7.49
N GLU A 15 70.82 -17.81 6.65
CA GLU A 15 70.18 -16.66 6.06
C GLU A 15 68.66 -16.68 6.28
N SER A 16 68.39 -15.76 7.13
CA SER A 16 67.04 -15.29 7.54
C SER A 16 66.08 -15.20 6.40
N ALA A 17 65.01 -15.98 6.44
CA ALA A 17 63.86 -15.82 5.56
C ALA A 17 63.10 -14.55 5.93
N ALA A 18 63.33 -13.49 5.19
CA ALA A 18 62.56 -12.27 5.22
C ALA A 18 61.13 -12.56 4.73
N ALA A 19 60.17 -12.65 5.62
CA ALA A 19 58.75 -12.71 5.32
C ALA A 19 58.33 -11.46 4.53
N PRO A 20 57.55 -11.60 3.44
CA PRO A 20 57.15 -10.47 2.64
C PRO A 20 56.09 -9.63 3.40
N LYS A 21 56.54 -8.53 3.98
CA LYS A 21 55.71 -7.52 4.69
C LYS A 21 54.59 -6.90 3.83
N SER A 22 54.54 -7.21 2.57
CA SER A 22 53.51 -6.75 1.60
C SER A 22 52.18 -7.49 1.75
N LYS A 23 52.19 -8.80 2.00
CA LYS A 23 50.93 -9.59 2.06
C LYS A 23 50.10 -9.29 3.31
N LEU A 24 50.73 -8.92 4.42
CA LEU A 24 50.04 -8.56 5.65
C LEU A 24 49.23 -7.26 5.49
N LYS A 25 49.75 -6.28 4.77
CA LYS A 25 49.05 -5.03 4.47
C LYS A 25 47.83 -5.26 3.57
N PHE A 26 47.92 -6.15 2.58
CA PHE A 26 46.79 -6.52 1.73
C PHE A 26 45.70 -7.27 2.52
N ILE A 27 46.09 -8.16 3.44
CA ILE A 27 45.12 -8.89 4.27
C ILE A 27 44.39 -7.92 5.21
N ILE A 28 45.06 -6.94 5.81
CA ILE A 28 44.43 -5.93 6.67
C ILE A 28 43.46 -5.03 5.87
N ILE A 29 43.82 -4.67 4.65
CA ILE A 29 42.92 -3.87 3.76
C ILE A 29 41.67 -4.67 3.37
N ILE A 30 41.83 -5.96 3.07
CA ILE A 30 40.67 -6.83 2.68
C ILE A 30 39.76 -7.03 3.89
N ILE A 31 40.28 -7.27 5.09
CA ILE A 31 39.46 -7.41 6.31
C ILE A 31 38.76 -6.09 6.64
N GLY A 32 39.45 -4.94 6.50
CA GLY A 32 38.83 -3.62 6.67
C GLY A 32 37.70 -3.34 5.70
N ALA A 33 37.88 -3.67 4.41
CA ALA A 33 36.86 -3.52 3.39
C ALA A 33 35.66 -4.43 3.65
N LEU A 34 35.87 -5.68 4.09
CA LEU A 34 34.81 -6.62 4.43
C LEU A 34 34.01 -6.18 5.67
N ALA A 35 34.68 -5.56 6.66
CA ALA A 35 34.02 -5.01 7.85
C ALA A 35 33.16 -3.79 7.51
N VAL A 36 33.55 -2.93 6.57
CA VAL A 36 32.80 -1.76 6.13
C VAL A 36 31.58 -2.20 5.31
N VAL A 37 31.75 -3.16 4.40
CA VAL A 37 30.63 -3.68 3.58
C VAL A 37 29.63 -4.48 4.44
N GLY A 38 30.13 -5.34 5.34
CA GLY A 38 29.29 -6.14 6.25
C GLY A 38 28.58 -5.27 7.31
N GLY A 39 29.26 -4.29 7.87
CA GLY A 39 28.68 -3.33 8.82
C GLY A 39 27.67 -2.41 8.19
N GLY A 40 27.93 -1.92 6.97
CA GLY A 40 26.99 -1.08 6.22
C GLY A 40 25.72 -1.84 5.80
N ALA A 41 25.85 -3.07 5.35
CA ALA A 41 24.70 -3.91 4.98
C ALA A 41 23.86 -4.29 6.22
N ALA A 42 24.48 -4.60 7.34
CA ALA A 42 23.77 -4.92 8.58
C ALA A 42 23.02 -3.72 9.15
N THR A 43 23.64 -2.53 9.16
CA THR A 43 22.95 -1.30 9.62
C THR A 43 21.83 -0.88 8.67
N TRP A 44 22.02 -1.02 7.37
CA TRP A 44 20.97 -0.75 6.37
C TRP A 44 19.81 -1.72 6.53
N PHE A 45 20.07 -3.02 6.71
CA PHE A 45 19.03 -4.04 6.92
C PHE A 45 18.27 -3.82 8.23
N LEU A 46 18.96 -3.52 9.34
CA LEU A 46 18.33 -3.23 10.63
C LEU A 46 17.52 -1.92 10.60
N PHE A 47 17.98 -0.91 9.88
CA PHE A 47 17.29 0.37 9.79
C PHE A 47 16.06 0.29 8.85
N PHE A 48 16.15 -0.49 7.77
CA PHE A 48 15.04 -0.65 6.83
C PHE A 48 13.99 -1.67 7.28
N SER A 49 14.37 -2.74 7.98
CA SER A 49 13.43 -3.75 8.46
C SER A 49 12.55 -3.26 9.61
N HIS A 50 12.99 -2.23 10.37
CA HIS A 50 12.14 -1.64 11.43
C HIS A 50 11.07 -0.67 10.91
N HIS A 51 11.13 -0.26 9.63
CA HIS A 51 10.16 0.71 9.10
C HIS A 51 8.85 0.06 8.62
N ASP A 52 8.86 -1.24 8.35
CA ASP A 52 7.66 -1.95 7.86
C ASP A 52 6.80 -2.54 9.00
N GLU A 53 7.38 -2.83 10.16
CA GLU A 53 6.62 -3.38 11.30
C GLU A 53 5.77 -2.32 12.01
N GLU A 54 6.21 -1.06 12.09
CA GLU A 54 5.41 0.01 12.71
C GLU A 54 4.16 0.35 11.87
N LYS A 55 4.25 0.30 10.54
CA LYS A 55 3.08 0.53 9.68
C LYS A 55 2.06 -0.60 9.73
N HIS A 56 2.49 -1.84 9.97
CA HIS A 56 1.59 -2.98 10.14
C HIS A 56 0.95 -3.01 11.53
N ALA A 57 1.67 -2.58 12.57
CA ALA A 57 1.13 -2.49 13.93
C ALA A 57 0.09 -1.36 14.07
N GLU A 58 0.30 -0.23 13.39
CA GLU A 58 -0.69 0.87 13.36
C GLU A 58 -1.94 0.51 12.54
N ALA A 59 -1.80 -0.30 11.49
CA ALA A 59 -2.94 -0.80 10.71
C ALA A 59 -3.83 -1.78 11.50
N VAL A 60 -3.27 -2.51 12.45
CA VAL A 60 -4.03 -3.47 13.31
C VAL A 60 -4.79 -2.76 14.44
N MET A 61 -4.40 -1.51 14.79
CA MET A 61 -5.11 -0.69 15.79
C MET A 61 -6.07 0.34 15.19
N ALA A 62 -6.30 0.33 13.87
CA ALA A 62 -7.31 1.16 13.26
C ALA A 62 -8.67 0.80 13.87
N LYS A 63 -9.31 1.77 14.53
CA LYS A 63 -10.68 1.59 15.03
C LYS A 63 -11.55 1.09 13.89
N PRO A 64 -12.48 0.15 14.16
CA PRO A 64 -13.39 -0.32 13.13
C PRO A 64 -14.15 0.89 12.55
N PRO A 65 -14.36 0.91 11.22
CA PRO A 65 -15.11 1.97 10.58
C PRO A 65 -16.53 2.00 11.11
N SER A 66 -17.12 3.18 11.13
CA SER A 66 -18.52 3.39 11.48
C SER A 66 -19.35 3.66 10.22
N PHE A 67 -20.65 3.41 10.30
CA PHE A 67 -21.53 3.48 9.14
C PHE A 67 -22.72 4.39 9.41
N VAL A 68 -23.07 5.21 8.41
CA VAL A 68 -24.27 6.07 8.41
C VAL A 68 -25.21 5.58 7.33
N GLU A 69 -26.41 5.20 7.70
CA GLU A 69 -27.43 4.78 6.72
C GLU A 69 -28.03 5.99 5.99
N VAL A 70 -28.11 5.86 4.68
CA VAL A 70 -28.84 6.81 3.83
C VAL A 70 -30.23 6.26 3.60
N PRO A 71 -31.29 7.08 3.57
CA PRO A 71 -32.63 6.61 3.27
C PRO A 71 -32.71 5.82 1.96
N ASP A 72 -33.56 4.80 1.92
CA ASP A 72 -33.78 3.99 0.71
C ASP A 72 -34.27 4.88 -0.44
N MET A 73 -33.74 4.66 -1.64
CA MET A 73 -34.04 5.47 -2.80
C MET A 73 -34.52 4.61 -3.96
N LEU A 74 -35.53 5.11 -4.67
CA LEU A 74 -36.00 4.57 -5.93
C LEU A 74 -36.01 5.71 -6.97
N VAL A 75 -35.22 5.54 -8.02
CA VAL A 75 -35.09 6.54 -9.09
C VAL A 75 -35.32 5.91 -10.45
N ASN A 76 -35.84 6.66 -11.42
CA ASN A 76 -35.87 6.23 -12.83
C ASN A 76 -34.51 6.50 -13.48
N LEU A 77 -34.08 5.51 -14.23
CA LEU A 77 -32.88 5.62 -15.09
C LEU A 77 -33.26 6.28 -16.43
N VAL A 78 -32.27 6.84 -17.09
CA VAL A 78 -32.43 7.35 -18.45
C VAL A 78 -32.68 6.18 -19.40
N SER A 79 -33.79 6.22 -20.12
CA SER A 79 -34.16 5.25 -21.18
C SER A 79 -34.14 5.92 -22.54
N ALA A 80 -33.84 5.17 -23.59
CA ALA A 80 -33.96 5.69 -24.95
C ALA A 80 -35.43 5.87 -25.34
N PRO A 81 -35.75 6.73 -26.31
CA PRO A 81 -37.13 6.89 -26.83
C PRO A 81 -37.68 5.55 -27.28
N GLY A 82 -38.84 5.16 -26.73
CA GLY A 82 -39.52 3.89 -27.05
C GLY A 82 -39.08 2.69 -26.19
N GLU A 83 -38.08 2.84 -25.32
CA GLU A 83 -37.73 1.83 -24.33
C GLU A 83 -38.62 1.91 -23.09
N ARG A 84 -38.73 0.79 -22.37
CA ARG A 84 -39.42 0.76 -21.08
C ARG A 84 -38.65 1.56 -20.06
N VAL A 85 -39.36 2.32 -19.24
CA VAL A 85 -38.77 3.01 -18.08
C VAL A 85 -38.20 1.96 -17.10
N GLN A 86 -36.96 2.10 -16.77
CA GLN A 86 -36.26 1.26 -15.77
C GLN A 86 -36.07 2.04 -14.48
N TYR A 87 -36.25 1.35 -13.38
CA TYR A 87 -36.08 1.91 -12.04
C TYR A 87 -34.86 1.32 -11.36
N LEU A 88 -34.15 2.17 -10.67
CA LEU A 88 -33.01 1.78 -9.83
C LEU A 88 -33.41 1.92 -8.36
N LYS A 89 -33.47 0.80 -7.66
CA LYS A 89 -33.62 0.75 -6.21
C LYS A 89 -32.27 0.58 -5.57
N VAL A 90 -31.93 1.44 -4.60
CA VAL A 90 -30.66 1.38 -3.88
C VAL A 90 -30.84 1.55 -2.39
N LYS A 91 -30.03 0.80 -1.63
CA LYS A 91 -29.78 1.00 -0.21
C LYS A 91 -28.31 1.26 -0.03
N VAL A 92 -28.00 2.38 0.59
CA VAL A 92 -26.64 2.94 0.68
C VAL A 92 -26.27 3.17 2.13
N VAL A 93 -25.01 2.93 2.44
CA VAL A 93 -24.40 3.39 3.69
C VAL A 93 -23.10 4.15 3.37
N LEU A 94 -22.83 5.17 4.20
CA LEU A 94 -21.59 5.94 4.17
C LEU A 94 -20.65 5.39 5.21
N GLU A 95 -19.45 5.02 4.80
CA GLU A 95 -18.39 4.62 5.71
C GLU A 95 -17.63 5.84 6.21
N VAL A 96 -17.44 5.93 7.52
CA VAL A 96 -16.67 6.98 8.18
C VAL A 96 -15.63 6.39 9.12
N LYS A 97 -14.53 7.10 9.36
CA LYS A 97 -13.43 6.60 10.19
C LYS A 97 -13.77 6.52 11.66
N GLU A 98 -14.59 7.44 12.16
CA GLU A 98 -14.89 7.55 13.57
C GLU A 98 -16.39 7.78 13.79
N GLU A 99 -16.92 7.19 14.86
CA GLU A 99 -18.33 7.28 15.22
C GLU A 99 -18.80 8.73 15.45
N LYS A 100 -17.95 9.60 16.01
CA LYS A 100 -18.27 11.02 16.20
C LYS A 100 -18.57 11.78 14.90
N GLN A 101 -18.06 11.28 13.75
CA GLN A 101 -18.34 11.86 12.43
C GLN A 101 -19.80 11.64 12.00
N ILE A 102 -20.47 10.60 12.53
CA ILE A 102 -21.88 10.32 12.26
C ILE A 102 -22.75 11.52 12.64
N GLU A 103 -22.58 12.03 13.86
CA GLU A 103 -23.36 13.17 14.35
C GLU A 103 -23.11 14.44 13.52
N ALA A 104 -21.89 14.62 13.04
CA ALA A 104 -21.55 15.78 12.22
C ALA A 104 -22.09 15.68 10.78
N ILE A 105 -22.31 14.47 10.25
CA ILE A 105 -22.84 14.24 8.90
C ILE A 105 -24.39 14.28 8.89
N LYS A 106 -25.06 13.85 9.95
CA LYS A 106 -26.54 13.80 10.05
C LYS A 106 -27.27 15.06 9.55
N PRO A 107 -26.85 16.27 9.93
CA PRO A 107 -27.50 17.49 9.45
C PRO A 107 -27.42 17.70 7.94
N SER A 108 -26.37 17.13 7.29
CA SER A 108 -26.16 17.21 5.84
C SER A 108 -26.86 16.10 5.05
N MET A 109 -27.51 15.16 5.73
CA MET A 109 -28.13 14.00 5.10
C MET A 109 -29.16 14.33 4.00
N PRO A 110 -30.03 15.35 4.14
CA PRO A 110 -30.93 15.74 3.05
C PRO A 110 -30.17 16.12 1.77
N ARG A 111 -29.06 16.83 1.92
CA ARG A 111 -28.21 17.23 0.79
C ARG A 111 -27.51 16.03 0.16
N VAL A 112 -27.07 15.09 0.98
CA VAL A 112 -26.49 13.82 0.49
C VAL A 112 -27.51 13.05 -0.33
N THR A 113 -28.75 12.91 0.17
CA THR A 113 -29.85 12.23 -0.53
C THR A 113 -30.15 12.89 -1.86
N ASP A 114 -30.22 14.23 -1.91
CA ASP A 114 -30.43 14.99 -3.13
C ASP A 114 -29.34 14.73 -4.18
N ILE A 115 -28.08 14.74 -3.77
CA ILE A 115 -26.95 14.42 -4.66
C ILE A 115 -27.08 13.01 -5.24
N PHE A 116 -27.42 12.02 -4.43
CA PHE A 116 -27.63 10.66 -4.89
C PHE A 116 -28.76 10.59 -5.92
N GLN A 117 -29.93 11.16 -5.59
CA GLN A 117 -31.09 11.13 -6.49
C GLN A 117 -30.81 11.82 -7.81
N THR A 118 -30.17 13.00 -7.77
CA THR A 118 -29.85 13.77 -8.96
C THR A 118 -28.90 12.99 -9.86
N TYR A 119 -27.80 12.50 -9.31
CA TYR A 119 -26.79 11.79 -10.11
C TYR A 119 -27.31 10.45 -10.65
N MET A 120 -28.03 9.67 -9.85
CA MET A 120 -28.53 8.36 -10.28
C MET A 120 -29.60 8.48 -11.38
N ARG A 121 -30.34 9.59 -11.46
CA ARG A 121 -31.29 9.85 -12.55
C ARG A 121 -30.63 10.14 -13.90
N GLU A 122 -29.33 10.50 -13.90
CA GLU A 122 -28.54 10.72 -15.12
C GLU A 122 -28.00 9.41 -15.70
N LEU A 123 -28.03 8.31 -14.93
CA LEU A 123 -27.46 7.03 -15.33
C LEU A 123 -28.40 6.24 -16.24
N ARG A 124 -27.80 5.46 -17.12
CA ARG A 124 -28.46 4.40 -17.89
C ARG A 124 -28.20 3.05 -17.22
N ALA A 125 -29.08 2.07 -17.46
CA ALA A 125 -28.86 0.73 -16.95
C ALA A 125 -27.51 0.13 -17.41
N ALA A 126 -27.07 0.47 -18.62
CA ALA A 126 -25.78 0.06 -19.16
C ALA A 126 -24.57 0.55 -18.32
N ASP A 127 -24.69 1.73 -17.69
CA ASP A 127 -23.63 2.34 -16.87
C ASP A 127 -23.40 1.57 -15.56
N LEU A 128 -24.40 0.80 -15.14
CA LEU A 128 -24.39 -0.02 -13.92
C LEU A 128 -23.93 -1.46 -14.18
N ASN A 129 -23.69 -1.82 -15.44
CA ASN A 129 -23.31 -3.19 -15.78
C ASN A 129 -21.88 -3.52 -15.39
N GLY A 130 -21.72 -4.68 -14.74
CA GLY A 130 -20.45 -5.23 -14.33
C GLY A 130 -19.82 -4.50 -13.14
N SER A 131 -18.71 -5.04 -12.67
CA SER A 131 -17.98 -4.49 -11.52
C SER A 131 -17.37 -3.11 -11.79
N ALA A 132 -16.92 -2.85 -13.02
CA ALA A 132 -16.34 -1.58 -13.41
C ALA A 132 -17.35 -0.41 -13.38
N GLY A 133 -18.61 -0.66 -13.77
CA GLY A 133 -19.68 0.33 -13.67
C GLY A 133 -20.00 0.69 -12.23
N LEU A 134 -20.16 -0.33 -11.38
CA LEU A 134 -20.41 -0.14 -9.95
C LEU A 134 -19.25 0.54 -9.23
N PHE A 135 -18.01 0.23 -9.60
CA PHE A 135 -16.84 0.88 -9.03
C PHE A 135 -16.81 2.38 -9.34
N ARG A 136 -17.02 2.75 -10.62
CA ARG A 136 -17.10 4.16 -11.02
C ARG A 136 -18.23 4.90 -10.32
N LEU A 137 -19.39 4.26 -10.18
CA LEU A 137 -20.53 4.83 -9.45
C LEU A 137 -20.13 5.13 -7.98
N LYS A 138 -19.51 4.18 -7.29
CA LYS A 138 -19.06 4.37 -5.90
C LYS A 138 -18.06 5.53 -5.77
N GLU A 139 -17.06 5.59 -6.64
CA GLU A 139 -16.05 6.65 -6.62
C GLU A 139 -16.68 8.03 -6.85
N GLU A 140 -17.53 8.15 -7.85
CA GLU A 140 -18.18 9.42 -8.17
C GLU A 140 -19.10 9.89 -7.05
N LEU A 141 -19.91 8.98 -6.48
CA LEU A 141 -20.77 9.32 -5.35
C LEU A 141 -19.95 9.69 -4.12
N THR A 142 -18.87 8.98 -3.82
CA THR A 142 -17.96 9.32 -2.70
C THR A 142 -17.38 10.73 -2.88
N ARG A 143 -16.94 11.07 -4.08
CA ARG A 143 -16.40 12.40 -4.41
C ARG A 143 -17.44 13.50 -4.21
N ARG A 144 -18.67 13.32 -4.71
CA ARG A 144 -19.77 14.30 -4.60
C ARG A 144 -20.23 14.47 -3.17
N VAL A 145 -20.36 13.37 -2.42
CA VAL A 145 -20.73 13.41 -1.00
C VAL A 145 -19.69 14.17 -0.20
N ASN A 146 -18.39 13.88 -0.41
CA ASN A 146 -17.31 14.57 0.29
C ASN A 146 -17.31 16.08 0.06
N ALA A 147 -17.70 16.54 -1.14
CA ALA A 147 -17.86 17.96 -1.40
C ALA A 147 -19.04 18.58 -0.62
N ALA A 148 -20.07 17.80 -0.33
CA ALA A 148 -21.28 18.27 0.36
C ALA A 148 -21.17 18.25 1.88
N VAL A 149 -20.43 17.28 2.42
CA VAL A 149 -20.30 17.08 3.89
C VAL A 149 -19.04 17.68 4.48
N ALA A 150 -18.22 18.38 3.65
CA ALA A 150 -17.03 19.04 4.15
C ALA A 150 -17.34 19.89 5.39
N PRO A 151 -16.45 19.92 6.40
CA PRO A 151 -15.09 19.39 6.44
C PRO A 151 -14.96 17.92 6.91
N VAL A 152 -16.06 17.20 7.13
CA VAL A 152 -16.05 15.83 7.65
C VAL A 152 -16.00 14.83 6.49
N PRO A 153 -14.87 14.15 6.23
CA PRO A 153 -14.76 13.26 5.09
C PRO A 153 -15.47 11.91 5.33
N VAL A 154 -16.12 11.42 4.28
CA VAL A 154 -16.63 10.05 4.14
C VAL A 154 -15.54 9.22 3.47
N SER A 155 -15.22 8.05 4.04
CA SER A 155 -14.20 7.14 3.51
C SER A 155 -14.64 6.47 2.22
N ALA A 156 -15.89 6.00 2.18
CA ALA A 156 -16.48 5.34 1.02
C ALA A 156 -18.01 5.36 1.03
N VAL A 157 -18.59 5.25 -0.14
CA VAL A 157 -20.00 4.95 -0.35
C VAL A 157 -20.15 3.45 -0.62
N LEU A 158 -20.97 2.76 0.17
CA LEU A 158 -21.19 1.32 0.07
C LEU A 158 -22.66 1.04 -0.28
N PHE A 159 -22.89 0.09 -1.18
CA PHE A 159 -24.22 -0.38 -1.52
C PHE A 159 -24.57 -1.63 -0.72
N LYS A 160 -25.62 -1.58 0.09
CA LYS A 160 -26.24 -2.75 0.74
C LYS A 160 -27.10 -3.53 -0.25
N GLU A 161 -27.79 -2.78 -1.13
CA GLU A 161 -28.67 -3.34 -2.17
C GLU A 161 -28.60 -2.42 -3.40
N ILE A 162 -28.54 -3.01 -4.60
CA ILE A 162 -28.67 -2.32 -5.87
C ILE A 162 -29.45 -3.22 -6.83
N VAL A 163 -30.62 -2.78 -7.28
CA VAL A 163 -31.52 -3.53 -8.15
C VAL A 163 -32.04 -2.65 -9.25
N VAL A 164 -31.88 -3.09 -10.50
CA VAL A 164 -32.52 -2.48 -11.68
C VAL A 164 -33.76 -3.31 -12.02
N GLN A 165 -34.90 -2.66 -12.16
CA GLN A 165 -36.19 -3.29 -12.46
C GLN A 165 -37.02 -2.51 -13.44
#